data_c33b14d06cbba3df873d5c952bc13807
#
_entry.id   c33b14d06cbba3df873d5c952bc13807
#
_cell.length_a   1.000
_cell.length_b   1.000
_cell.length_c   1.000
_cell.angle_alpha   90.00
_cell.angle_beta   90.00
_cell.angle_gamma   90.00
#
_symmetry.space_group_name_H-M   'P 1'
#
loop_
_entity.id
_entity.type
_entity.pdbx_description
1 polymer ?
#
loop_
_entity_poly.entity_id
_entity_poly.type
_entity_poly.pdbx_seq_one_letter_code
_entity_poly.pdbx_strand_id
1 'polypeptide(L)'
;MNLKQTRLHILHKAKDLSQNAKTGVSLHCHTQFSKEMLDFIPHYAESIPIVSYFWHREREKYIKREGKGWDFSNAYWSPPLSPLDVYNIEKKQINDTGLDAIISITDHDSIDGFMQVHEHNENSKAPISLEWTVPFEYGFFHVGVHNLPEENAIELTKTLLDYTFGENPTNEKLHELFAMLNEIPNVLVILNH
;
A
#
# COMPACT_ATOMS: atom_id res chain seq x y z
N MET A 1 15.49 -15.33 21.10
CA MET A 1 14.64 -14.99 19.97
C MET A 1 14.74 -16.12 18.94
N ASN A 2 13.73 -16.99 18.86
CA ASN A 2 13.73 -18.05 17.86
C ASN A 2 13.31 -17.44 16.53
N LEU A 3 14.27 -17.15 15.68
CA LEU A 3 14.01 -16.78 14.30
C LEU A 3 13.29 -17.96 13.64
N LYS A 4 11.99 -17.83 13.38
CA LYS A 4 11.26 -18.76 12.54
C LYS A 4 11.95 -18.75 11.18
N GLN A 5 12.43 -19.91 10.76
CA GLN A 5 13.13 -20.06 9.49
C GLN A 5 12.15 -19.71 8.36
N THR A 6 12.36 -18.59 7.69
CA THR A 6 11.56 -18.18 6.54
C THR A 6 11.79 -19.16 5.40
N ARG A 7 10.71 -19.74 4.88
CA ARG A 7 10.77 -20.59 3.68
C ARG A 7 10.28 -19.78 2.49
N LEU A 8 11.15 -19.58 1.53
CA LEU A 8 10.78 -18.94 0.26
C LEU A 8 10.34 -20.03 -0.73
N HIS A 9 9.11 -19.90 -1.21
CA HIS A 9 8.57 -20.76 -2.27
C HIS A 9 8.32 -19.91 -3.53
N ILE A 10 9.07 -20.20 -4.59
CA ILE A 10 8.89 -19.54 -5.90
C ILE A 10 8.04 -20.46 -6.78
N LEU A 11 6.79 -20.08 -6.98
CA LEU A 11 5.75 -20.97 -7.52
C LEU A 11 5.50 -20.80 -9.02
N HIS A 12 6.06 -19.76 -9.67
CA HIS A 12 5.81 -19.47 -11.08
C HIS A 12 6.21 -20.57 -12.07
N LYS A 13 7.00 -21.57 -11.63
CA LYS A 13 7.39 -22.73 -12.43
C LYS A 13 6.61 -24.01 -12.09
N ALA A 14 5.78 -23.99 -11.06
CA ALA A 14 5.03 -25.17 -10.67
C ALA A 14 3.73 -25.25 -11.46
N LYS A 15 3.55 -26.35 -12.18
CA LYS A 15 2.28 -26.67 -12.83
C LYS A 15 1.29 -27.12 -11.75
N ASP A 16 0.04 -26.66 -11.85
CA ASP A 16 -1.10 -27.14 -11.07
C ASP A 16 -1.05 -26.90 -9.54
N LEU A 17 -0.47 -25.78 -9.10
CA LEU A 17 -0.45 -25.41 -7.67
C LEU A 17 -1.85 -25.23 -7.08
N SER A 18 -2.80 -24.73 -7.89
CA SER A 18 -4.19 -24.56 -7.49
C SER A 18 -4.88 -25.89 -7.12
N GLN A 19 -4.43 -27.02 -7.67
CA GLN A 19 -5.03 -28.34 -7.39
C GLN A 19 -4.90 -28.75 -5.91
N ASN A 20 -3.90 -28.25 -5.20
CA ASN A 20 -3.64 -28.55 -3.80
C ASN A 20 -4.07 -27.44 -2.83
N ALA A 21 -4.56 -26.32 -3.34
CA ALA A 21 -5.04 -25.19 -2.57
C ALA A 21 -6.57 -25.14 -2.58
N LYS A 22 -7.17 -24.63 -1.51
CA LYS A 22 -8.60 -24.34 -1.43
C LYS A 22 -8.88 -22.85 -1.52
N THR A 23 -7.90 -22.03 -1.16
CA THR A 23 -8.02 -20.59 -1.05
C THR A 23 -6.93 -19.92 -1.86
N GLY A 24 -7.31 -18.91 -2.64
CA GLY A 24 -6.42 -17.95 -3.29
C GLY A 24 -6.48 -16.62 -2.57
N VAL A 25 -5.36 -15.92 -2.52
CA VAL A 25 -5.23 -14.66 -1.80
C VAL A 25 -4.70 -13.59 -2.75
N SER A 26 -5.36 -12.42 -2.78
CA SER A 26 -4.82 -11.19 -3.35
C SER A 26 -4.38 -10.29 -2.19
N LEU A 27 -3.07 -10.00 -2.10
CA LEU A 27 -2.48 -9.25 -1.00
C LEU A 27 -2.11 -7.81 -1.38
N HIS A 28 -2.34 -7.41 -2.62
CA HIS A 28 -1.93 -6.09 -3.08
C HIS A 28 -2.88 -5.59 -4.18
N CYS A 29 -3.80 -4.73 -3.79
CA CYS A 29 -4.68 -4.03 -4.73
C CYS A 29 -5.12 -2.68 -4.17
N HIS A 30 -5.26 -1.70 -5.05
CA HIS A 30 -5.56 -0.32 -4.72
C HIS A 30 -6.89 0.11 -5.31
N THR A 31 -7.55 1.03 -4.61
CA THR A 31 -8.83 1.62 -5.00
C THR A 31 -8.72 3.14 -5.11
N GLN A 32 -9.81 3.80 -5.45
CA GLN A 32 -9.87 5.28 -5.49
C GLN A 32 -9.56 5.96 -4.14
N PHE A 33 -9.49 5.23 -3.04
CA PHE A 33 -9.09 5.75 -1.74
C PHE A 33 -7.57 5.72 -1.52
N SER A 34 -6.84 5.05 -2.39
CA SER A 34 -5.37 5.06 -2.36
C SER A 34 -4.83 6.43 -2.72
N LYS A 35 -3.87 6.91 -1.95
CA LYS A 35 -3.22 8.22 -2.14
C LYS A 35 -1.72 8.06 -2.21
N GLU A 36 -1.23 7.60 -3.36
CA GLU A 36 0.20 7.53 -3.58
C GLU A 36 0.78 8.93 -3.74
N MET A 37 1.58 9.35 -2.76
CA MET A 37 2.19 10.68 -2.74
C MET A 37 3.16 10.86 -3.90
N LEU A 38 3.13 12.04 -4.52
CA LEU A 38 3.97 12.39 -5.68
C LEU A 38 5.02 13.45 -5.37
N ASP A 39 5.24 13.76 -4.10
CA ASP A 39 6.19 14.78 -3.64
C ASP A 39 7.66 14.42 -3.92
N PHE A 40 7.96 13.13 -4.10
CA PHE A 40 9.28 12.63 -4.50
C PHE A 40 9.65 12.94 -5.97
N ILE A 41 8.65 13.17 -6.84
CA ILE A 41 8.88 13.34 -8.30
C ILE A 41 9.89 14.46 -8.62
N PRO A 42 9.83 15.66 -8.02
CA PRO A 42 10.83 16.70 -8.25
C PRO A 42 12.25 16.23 -7.97
N HIS A 43 12.46 15.56 -6.83
CA HIS A 43 13.77 15.07 -6.42
C HIS A 43 14.39 14.08 -7.43
N TYR A 44 13.61 13.09 -7.85
CA TYR A 44 14.09 12.12 -8.85
C TYR A 44 14.24 12.74 -10.24
N ALA A 45 13.32 13.61 -10.64
CA ALA A 45 13.40 14.28 -11.92
C ALA A 45 14.64 15.17 -12.03
N GLU A 46 15.04 15.83 -10.94
CA GLU A 46 16.25 16.67 -10.88
C GLU A 46 17.55 15.88 -10.76
N SER A 47 17.53 14.69 -10.18
CA SER A 47 18.72 13.86 -9.97
C SER A 47 19.21 13.11 -11.23
N ILE A 48 18.35 12.91 -12.23
CA ILE A 48 18.70 12.19 -13.46
C ILE A 48 19.02 13.21 -14.58
N PRO A 49 20.28 13.33 -15.07
CA PRO A 49 20.71 14.44 -15.92
C PRO A 49 19.86 14.69 -17.18
N ILE A 50 19.46 13.65 -17.91
CA ILE A 50 18.63 13.78 -19.10
C ILE A 50 17.20 14.20 -18.73
N VAL A 51 16.63 13.60 -17.70
CA VAL A 51 15.27 13.93 -17.19
C VAL A 51 15.26 15.36 -16.65
N SER A 52 16.28 15.75 -15.89
CA SER A 52 16.44 17.08 -15.33
C SER A 52 16.41 18.20 -16.39
N TYR A 53 17.08 17.97 -17.54
CA TYR A 53 17.01 18.93 -18.66
C TYR A 53 15.57 19.15 -19.16
N PHE A 54 14.82 18.09 -19.38
CA PHE A 54 13.42 18.19 -19.84
C PHE A 54 12.51 18.72 -18.74
N TRP A 55 12.73 18.31 -17.49
CA TRP A 55 12.01 18.78 -16.32
C TRP A 55 12.09 20.30 -16.17
N HIS A 56 13.30 20.85 -16.15
CA HIS A 56 13.50 22.31 -16.03
C HIS A 56 12.87 23.06 -17.21
N ARG A 57 13.05 22.56 -18.42
CA ARG A 57 12.46 23.17 -19.62
C ARG A 57 10.93 23.25 -19.56
N GLU A 58 10.28 22.15 -19.20
CA GLU A 58 8.81 22.13 -19.12
C GLU A 58 8.30 22.93 -17.91
N ARG A 59 9.00 22.89 -16.78
CA ARG A 59 8.71 23.72 -15.62
C ARG A 59 8.79 25.22 -15.95
N GLU A 60 9.80 25.67 -16.69
CA GLU A 60 9.90 27.08 -17.12
C GLU A 60 8.74 27.48 -18.07
N LYS A 61 8.36 26.61 -18.99
CA LYS A 61 7.19 26.86 -19.85
C LYS A 61 5.91 26.98 -19.03
N TYR A 62 5.74 26.11 -18.06
CA TYR A 62 4.59 26.14 -17.16
C TYR A 62 4.54 27.44 -16.34
N ILE A 63 5.67 27.84 -15.73
CA ILE A 63 5.78 29.09 -14.98
C ILE A 63 5.45 30.31 -15.88
N LYS A 64 5.95 30.34 -17.13
CA LYS A 64 5.64 31.41 -18.07
C LYS A 64 4.16 31.48 -18.43
N ARG A 65 3.47 30.35 -18.49
CA ARG A 65 2.04 30.27 -18.82
C ARG A 65 1.14 30.56 -17.63
N GLU A 66 1.43 29.99 -16.47
CA GLU A 66 0.54 29.98 -15.31
C GLU A 66 0.95 30.97 -14.22
N GLY A 67 2.14 31.57 -14.31
CA GLY A 67 2.66 32.51 -13.31
C GLY A 67 3.13 31.86 -12.00
N LYS A 68 3.07 30.52 -11.88
CA LYS A 68 3.48 29.76 -10.69
C LYS A 68 4.17 28.46 -11.10
N GLY A 69 5.02 27.91 -10.22
CA GLY A 69 5.65 26.62 -10.41
C GLY A 69 4.71 25.45 -10.14
N TRP A 70 5.16 24.24 -10.47
CA TRP A 70 4.51 23.01 -10.03
C TRP A 70 4.68 22.86 -8.51
N ASP A 71 3.60 22.47 -7.85
CA ASP A 71 3.58 22.14 -6.43
C ASP A 71 3.16 20.67 -6.28
N PHE A 72 4.05 19.85 -5.75
CA PHE A 72 3.84 18.44 -5.52
C PHE A 72 3.60 18.10 -4.04
N SER A 73 3.65 19.08 -3.13
CA SER A 73 3.54 18.87 -1.69
C SER A 73 2.21 18.24 -1.26
N ASN A 74 1.16 18.40 -2.08
CA ASN A 74 -0.16 17.80 -1.87
C ASN A 74 -0.65 17.03 -3.10
N ALA A 75 0.28 16.69 -4.00
CA ALA A 75 -0.07 15.92 -5.18
C ALA A 75 -0.04 14.42 -4.84
N TYR A 76 -1.04 13.70 -5.30
CA TYR A 76 -1.09 12.25 -5.19
C TYR A 76 -1.78 11.65 -6.41
N TRP A 77 -1.47 10.39 -6.67
CA TRP A 77 -2.16 9.57 -7.64
C TRP A 77 -3.14 8.63 -6.94
N SER A 78 -4.32 8.45 -7.54
CA SER A 78 -5.31 7.48 -7.09
C SER A 78 -5.78 6.64 -8.27
N PRO A 79 -5.93 5.31 -8.10
CA PRO A 79 -6.60 4.48 -9.09
C PRO A 79 -8.05 4.92 -9.32
N PRO A 80 -8.61 4.70 -10.52
CA PRO A 80 -9.96 5.17 -10.84
C PRO A 80 -11.09 4.25 -10.36
N LEU A 81 -10.77 3.02 -9.90
CA LEU A 81 -11.79 2.01 -9.58
C LEU A 81 -12.30 2.13 -8.15
N SER A 82 -13.61 1.90 -8.00
CA SER A 82 -14.21 1.83 -6.68
C SER A 82 -13.75 0.58 -5.91
N PRO A 83 -13.79 0.59 -4.56
CA PRO A 83 -13.45 -0.58 -3.75
C PRO A 83 -14.26 -1.83 -4.10
N LEU A 84 -15.54 -1.67 -4.39
CA LEU A 84 -16.40 -2.79 -4.77
C LEU A 84 -16.02 -3.37 -6.14
N ASP A 85 -15.65 -2.53 -7.10
CA ASP A 85 -15.20 -3.00 -8.42
C ASP A 85 -13.90 -3.77 -8.28
N VAL A 86 -12.90 -3.22 -7.58
CA VAL A 86 -11.62 -3.89 -7.32
C VAL A 86 -11.84 -5.22 -6.61
N TYR A 87 -12.59 -5.21 -5.51
CA TYR A 87 -12.90 -6.43 -4.76
C TYR A 87 -13.54 -7.51 -5.63
N ASN A 88 -14.54 -7.14 -6.44
CA ASN A 88 -15.26 -8.08 -7.29
C ASN A 88 -14.39 -8.61 -8.45
N ILE A 89 -13.54 -7.78 -9.04
CA ILE A 89 -12.61 -8.17 -10.09
C ILE A 89 -11.61 -9.19 -9.55
N GLU A 90 -10.93 -8.86 -8.44
CA GLU A 90 -9.95 -9.74 -7.79
C GLU A 90 -10.61 -11.06 -7.37
N LYS A 91 -11.76 -11.00 -6.72
CA LYS A 91 -12.54 -12.16 -6.32
C LYS A 91 -12.87 -13.06 -7.49
N LYS A 92 -13.34 -12.46 -8.60
CA LYS A 92 -13.66 -13.22 -9.81
C LYS A 92 -12.44 -13.90 -10.38
N GLN A 93 -11.30 -13.23 -10.49
CA GLN A 93 -10.07 -13.80 -11.02
C GLN A 93 -9.62 -15.03 -10.23
N ILE A 94 -9.68 -14.96 -8.89
CA ILE A 94 -9.33 -16.10 -8.03
C ILE A 94 -10.35 -17.23 -8.17
N ASN A 95 -11.65 -16.92 -8.14
CA ASN A 95 -12.70 -17.92 -8.26
C ASN A 95 -12.68 -18.65 -9.63
N ASP A 96 -12.31 -17.95 -10.70
CA ASP A 96 -12.15 -18.54 -12.05
C ASP A 96 -11.04 -19.62 -12.08
N THR A 97 -10.13 -19.64 -11.08
CA THR A 97 -9.15 -20.73 -10.90
C THR A 97 -9.66 -21.89 -10.03
N GLY A 98 -10.91 -21.82 -9.56
CA GLY A 98 -11.53 -22.83 -8.69
C GLY A 98 -11.19 -22.70 -7.22
N LEU A 99 -10.68 -21.54 -6.78
CA LEU A 99 -10.29 -21.26 -5.39
C LEU A 99 -11.28 -20.31 -4.72
N ASP A 100 -11.45 -20.45 -3.40
CA ASP A 100 -12.12 -19.45 -2.57
C ASP A 100 -11.22 -18.21 -2.44
N ALA A 101 -11.78 -17.01 -2.64
CA ALA A 101 -11.02 -15.79 -2.66
C ALA A 101 -10.95 -15.10 -1.29
N ILE A 102 -9.77 -14.66 -0.91
CA ILE A 102 -9.51 -13.66 0.14
C ILE A 102 -8.83 -12.47 -0.52
N ILE A 103 -9.45 -11.29 -0.42
CA ILE A 103 -8.97 -10.06 -1.05
C ILE A 103 -8.59 -9.08 0.04
N SER A 104 -7.34 -8.64 0.01
CA SER A 104 -6.79 -7.63 0.91
C SER A 104 -6.66 -6.31 0.12
N ILE A 105 -7.54 -5.36 0.40
CA ILE A 105 -7.43 -4.00 -0.15
C ILE A 105 -6.33 -3.28 0.62
N THR A 106 -5.35 -2.77 -0.11
CA THR A 106 -4.14 -2.16 0.46
C THR A 106 -3.95 -0.75 -0.11
N ASP A 107 -4.95 0.10 0.09
CA ASP A 107 -4.84 1.50 -0.29
C ASP A 107 -3.70 2.16 0.47
N HIS A 108 -2.94 3.04 -0.20
CA HIS A 108 -1.88 3.80 0.45
C HIS A 108 -2.45 4.61 1.60
N ASP A 109 -1.92 4.34 2.79
CA ASP A 109 -2.19 5.08 4.02
C ASP A 109 -3.68 5.21 4.38
N SER A 110 -4.53 4.26 3.94
CA SER A 110 -5.96 4.28 4.20
C SER A 110 -6.56 2.88 4.31
N ILE A 111 -7.56 2.72 5.20
CA ILE A 111 -8.42 1.55 5.29
C ILE A 111 -9.84 1.82 4.76
N ASP A 112 -10.08 2.99 4.16
CA ASP A 112 -11.42 3.41 3.72
C ASP A 112 -11.97 2.51 2.61
N GLY A 113 -11.10 2.00 1.74
CA GLY A 113 -11.48 1.03 0.70
C GLY A 113 -12.04 -0.26 1.30
N PHE A 114 -11.41 -0.79 2.34
CA PHE A 114 -11.94 -1.92 3.10
C PHE A 114 -13.29 -1.58 3.75
N MET A 115 -13.39 -0.44 4.43
CA MET A 115 -14.60 -0.03 5.15
C MET A 115 -15.81 0.02 4.19
N GLN A 116 -15.64 0.56 2.98
CA GLN A 116 -16.69 0.60 1.97
C GLN A 116 -17.12 -0.80 1.50
N VAL A 117 -16.18 -1.74 1.32
CA VAL A 117 -16.51 -3.12 0.96
C VAL A 117 -17.26 -3.81 2.09
N HIS A 118 -16.86 -3.59 3.33
CA HIS A 118 -17.50 -4.19 4.51
C HIS A 118 -18.92 -3.68 4.71
N GLU A 119 -19.18 -2.39 4.56
CA GLU A 119 -20.53 -1.79 4.64
C GLU A 119 -21.50 -2.40 3.63
N HIS A 120 -21.01 -2.74 2.42
CA HIS A 120 -21.85 -3.32 1.37
C HIS A 120 -21.95 -4.84 1.45
N ASN A 121 -21.02 -5.49 2.16
CA ASN A 121 -20.97 -6.94 2.31
C ASN A 121 -20.36 -7.33 3.66
N GLU A 122 -21.17 -7.30 4.71
CA GLU A 122 -20.78 -7.68 6.08
C GLU A 122 -20.19 -9.09 6.19
N ASN A 123 -20.51 -9.98 5.23
CA ASN A 123 -19.95 -11.33 5.16
C ASN A 123 -18.68 -11.40 4.30
N SER A 124 -18.11 -10.28 3.91
CA SER A 124 -16.84 -10.29 3.20
C SER A 124 -15.75 -10.87 4.10
N LYS A 125 -14.95 -11.79 3.55
CA LYS A 125 -13.76 -12.31 4.23
C LYS A 125 -12.53 -11.43 3.99
N ALA A 126 -12.73 -10.17 3.58
CA ALA A 126 -11.65 -9.24 3.35
C ALA A 126 -10.98 -8.90 4.70
N PRO A 127 -9.67 -9.05 4.85
CA PRO A 127 -8.96 -8.57 6.04
C PRO A 127 -8.84 -7.04 6.00
N ILE A 128 -8.88 -6.39 7.15
CA ILE A 128 -8.58 -4.96 7.25
C ILE A 128 -7.11 -4.77 6.96
N SER A 129 -6.78 -4.01 5.93
CA SER A 129 -5.41 -3.88 5.45
C SER A 129 -5.15 -2.50 4.86
N LEU A 130 -3.88 -2.11 4.82
CA LEU A 130 -3.42 -0.92 4.12
C LEU A 130 -2.00 -1.14 3.60
N GLU A 131 -1.58 -0.32 2.68
CA GLU A 131 -0.18 -0.15 2.34
C GLU A 131 0.34 1.10 3.03
N TRP A 132 1.18 0.88 4.03
CA TRP A 132 1.75 1.95 4.84
C TRP A 132 2.98 2.54 4.14
N THR A 133 2.98 3.85 3.90
CA THR A 133 4.14 4.60 3.39
C THR A 133 5.08 4.93 4.53
N VAL A 134 6.27 4.38 4.51
CA VAL A 134 7.27 4.50 5.57
C VAL A 134 8.40 5.41 5.15
N PRO A 135 8.49 6.64 5.66
CA PRO A 135 9.66 7.50 5.47
C PRO A 135 10.91 6.84 6.07
N PHE A 136 11.99 6.79 5.31
CA PHE A 136 13.25 6.23 5.76
C PHE A 136 14.43 6.93 5.08
N GLU A 137 15.34 7.50 5.86
CA GLU A 137 16.50 8.25 5.39
C GLU A 137 16.13 9.33 4.35
N TYR A 138 16.49 9.13 3.09
CA TYR A 138 16.27 10.09 1.99
C TYR A 138 15.09 9.71 1.09
N GLY A 139 14.30 8.71 1.47
CA GLY A 139 13.21 8.21 0.67
C GLY A 139 12.08 7.63 1.50
N PHE A 140 11.40 6.69 0.92
CA PHE A 140 10.35 5.91 1.59
C PHE A 140 10.31 4.50 1.00
N PHE A 141 9.66 3.59 1.70
CA PHE A 141 9.30 2.28 1.19
C PHE A 141 7.88 1.94 1.62
N HIS A 142 7.27 0.98 0.96
CA HIS A 142 5.90 0.59 1.22
C HIS A 142 5.81 -0.74 1.95
N VAL A 143 4.95 -0.79 2.95
CA VAL A 143 4.73 -1.96 3.79
C VAL A 143 3.25 -2.33 3.76
N GLY A 144 2.95 -3.51 3.23
CA GLY A 144 1.63 -4.11 3.37
C GLY A 144 1.41 -4.53 4.82
N VAL A 145 0.40 -3.97 5.47
CA VAL A 145 -0.05 -4.36 6.80
C VAL A 145 -1.43 -4.99 6.66
N HIS A 146 -1.51 -6.29 6.93
CA HIS A 146 -2.71 -7.06 6.67
C HIS A 146 -3.32 -7.61 7.95
N ASN A 147 -4.64 -7.75 7.93
CA ASN A 147 -5.42 -8.36 8.99
C ASN A 147 -5.30 -7.62 10.32
N LEU A 148 -5.43 -6.30 10.27
CA LEU A 148 -5.55 -5.48 11.48
C LEU A 148 -6.81 -5.91 12.25
N PRO A 149 -6.74 -5.96 13.61
CA PRO A 149 -7.90 -6.29 14.43
C PRO A 149 -8.95 -5.18 14.35
N GLU A 150 -10.20 -5.57 14.15
CA GLU A 150 -11.32 -4.66 13.90
C GLU A 150 -11.51 -3.62 15.00
N GLU A 151 -11.34 -4.03 16.25
CA GLU A 151 -11.55 -3.21 17.44
C GLU A 151 -10.62 -2.01 17.55
N ASN A 152 -9.43 -2.05 16.90
CA ASN A 152 -8.45 -0.96 16.98
C ASN A 152 -7.78 -0.62 15.63
N ALA A 153 -8.33 -1.10 14.53
CA ALA A 153 -7.78 -0.85 13.18
C ALA A 153 -7.64 0.65 12.87
N ILE A 154 -8.62 1.46 13.24
CA ILE A 154 -8.60 2.91 13.03
C ILE A 154 -7.48 3.56 13.84
N GLU A 155 -7.30 3.17 15.11
CA GLU A 155 -6.25 3.72 15.98
C GLU A 155 -4.86 3.31 15.50
N LEU A 156 -4.71 2.04 15.12
CA LEU A 156 -3.46 1.54 14.55
C LEU A 156 -3.10 2.25 13.24
N THR A 157 -4.07 2.39 12.33
CA THR A 157 -3.87 3.15 11.08
C THR A 157 -3.42 4.57 11.41
N LYS A 158 -4.11 5.27 12.31
CA LYS A 158 -3.72 6.62 12.72
C LYS A 158 -2.29 6.66 13.28
N THR A 159 -1.92 5.69 14.10
CA THR A 159 -0.57 5.61 14.69
C THR A 159 0.52 5.48 13.61
N LEU A 160 0.25 4.68 12.56
CA LEU A 160 1.16 4.55 11.42
C LEU A 160 1.23 5.85 10.61
N LEU A 161 0.09 6.51 10.38
CA LEU A 161 0.03 7.80 9.66
C LEU A 161 0.72 8.93 10.44
N ASP A 162 0.61 8.94 11.76
CA ASP A 162 1.32 9.91 12.62
C ASP A 162 2.84 9.78 12.48
N TYR A 163 3.36 8.60 12.12
CA TYR A 163 4.76 8.41 11.76
C TYR A 163 5.04 8.90 10.32
N THR A 164 4.20 8.53 9.36
CA THR A 164 4.38 8.89 7.93
C THR A 164 4.40 10.41 7.74
N PHE A 165 3.45 11.11 8.36
CA PHE A 165 3.27 12.55 8.19
C PHE A 165 3.81 13.38 9.36
N GLY A 166 4.51 12.76 10.30
CA GLY A 166 5.11 13.41 11.45
C GLY A 166 6.33 14.26 11.07
N GLU A 167 6.61 15.29 11.86
CA GLU A 167 7.72 16.21 11.61
C GLU A 167 9.11 15.55 11.73
N ASN A 168 9.24 14.48 12.52
CA ASN A 168 10.53 13.85 12.81
C ASN A 168 10.40 12.32 12.90
N PRO A 169 10.27 11.60 11.79
CA PRO A 169 10.32 10.14 11.80
C PRO A 169 11.73 9.67 12.18
N THR A 170 11.86 8.92 13.29
CA THR A 170 13.15 8.39 13.75
C THR A 170 13.20 6.87 13.56
N ASN A 171 14.42 6.32 13.42
CA ASN A 171 14.62 4.88 13.30
C ASN A 171 14.18 4.13 14.56
N GLU A 172 14.34 4.72 15.74
CA GLU A 172 13.88 4.15 17.01
C GLU A 172 12.36 4.00 17.00
N LYS A 173 11.64 5.04 16.59
CA LYS A 173 10.18 5.00 16.49
C LYS A 173 9.70 4.00 15.45
N LEU A 174 10.38 3.91 14.31
CA LEU A 174 10.10 2.90 13.29
C LEU A 174 10.25 1.49 13.85
N HIS A 175 11.32 1.23 14.58
CA HIS A 175 11.55 -0.06 15.22
C HIS A 175 10.45 -0.41 16.24
N GLU A 176 10.00 0.57 17.04
CA GLU A 176 8.87 0.40 17.98
C GLU A 176 7.57 0.03 17.23
N LEU A 177 7.28 0.69 16.11
CA LEU A 177 6.08 0.41 15.31
C LEU A 177 6.10 -0.99 14.71
N PHE A 178 7.24 -1.43 14.15
CA PHE A 178 7.37 -2.80 13.66
C PHE A 178 7.28 -3.83 14.80
N ALA A 179 7.87 -3.54 15.96
CA ALA A 179 7.74 -4.41 17.14
C ALA A 179 6.27 -4.52 17.58
N MET A 180 5.55 -3.40 17.67
CA MET A 180 4.13 -3.34 17.97
C MET A 180 3.30 -4.18 17.00
N LEU A 181 3.47 -3.99 15.68
CA LEU A 181 2.74 -4.75 14.67
C LEU A 181 3.04 -6.26 14.76
N ASN A 182 4.28 -6.64 15.06
CA ASN A 182 4.68 -8.04 15.19
C ASN A 182 4.12 -8.74 16.45
N GLU A 183 3.74 -7.97 17.47
CA GLU A 183 3.11 -8.50 18.69
C GLU A 183 1.60 -8.71 18.53
N ILE A 184 0.96 -8.07 17.55
CA ILE A 184 -0.48 -8.24 17.31
C ILE A 184 -0.73 -9.61 16.66
N PRO A 185 -1.57 -10.46 17.26
CA PRO A 185 -1.84 -11.79 16.72
C PRO A 185 -2.46 -11.71 15.31
N ASN A 186 -1.97 -12.56 14.41
CA ASN A 186 -2.45 -12.73 13.04
C ASN A 186 -2.23 -11.52 12.11
N VAL A 187 -1.62 -10.44 12.55
CA VAL A 187 -1.18 -9.38 11.63
C VAL A 187 -0.02 -9.91 10.79
N LEU A 188 -0.09 -9.66 9.50
CA LEU A 188 0.96 -9.98 8.53
C LEU A 188 1.55 -8.68 8.00
N VAL A 189 2.86 -8.55 8.11
CA VAL A 189 3.62 -7.39 7.62
C VAL A 189 4.49 -7.84 6.45
N ILE A 190 4.37 -7.18 5.30
CA ILE A 190 5.08 -7.51 4.06
C ILE A 190 5.78 -6.24 3.55
N LEU A 191 7.07 -6.34 3.26
CA LEU A 191 7.77 -5.30 2.50
C LEU A 191 7.40 -5.44 1.03
N ASN A 192 6.74 -4.43 0.45
CA ASN A 192 6.26 -4.48 -0.92
C ASN A 192 7.33 -3.99 -1.90
N HIS A 193 7.79 -2.77 -1.76
CA HIS A 193 8.81 -2.14 -2.62
C HIS A 193 9.37 -0.85 -2.01
#